data_60a1cc749a3f1564e2e75d1c6ab1ed2b
#
_entry.id   60a1cc749a3f1564e2e75d1c6ab1ed2b
#
_cell.length_a   1.000
_cell.length_b   1.000
_cell.length_c   1.000
_cell.angle_alpha   90.00
_cell.angle_beta   90.00
_cell.angle_gamma   90.00
#
_symmetry.space_group_name_H-M   'P 1'
#
loop_
_entity.id
_entity.type
_entity.pdbx_description
1 polymer ?
#
loop_
_entity_poly.entity_id
_entity_poly.type
_entity_poly.pdbx_seq_one_letter_code
_entity_poly.pdbx_strand_id
1 'polypeptide(L)'
;MSCLTWNCRELGNLHTGRKLMEIVWAKDHSVVFLVETLTDEARLEFIQNIIIFYHRWVVSRVGKSGGLILYWRSSIYLTIKGSDKNYIDAVIDKDLESEWCLTGFYGEPETTRRNEAWDKLRSLSSRPERPWLCYGDFNEIIR
;
A
#
# COMPACT_ATOMS: atom_id res chain seq x y z
N MET A 1 -2.69 -16.35 2.28
CA MET A 1 -2.99 -14.91 2.10
C MET A 1 -2.24 -14.39 0.87
N SER A 2 -2.89 -13.58 0.06
CA SER A 2 -2.29 -13.01 -1.14
C SER A 2 -2.30 -11.48 -1.07
N CYS A 3 -1.16 -10.86 -1.36
CA CYS A 3 -0.98 -9.42 -1.36
C CYS A 3 -0.72 -8.92 -2.78
N LEU A 4 -1.40 -7.87 -3.18
CA LEU A 4 -1.20 -7.22 -4.47
C LEU A 4 -0.62 -5.82 -4.24
N THR A 5 0.38 -5.44 -5.03
CA THR A 5 0.81 -4.05 -5.15
C THR A 5 0.75 -3.63 -6.61
N TRP A 6 0.35 -2.38 -6.83
CA TRP A 6 0.23 -1.84 -8.18
C TRP A 6 0.40 -0.32 -8.17
N ASN A 7 1.24 0.17 -9.10
CA ASN A 7 1.31 1.58 -9.40
C ASN A 7 0.23 1.90 -10.43
N CYS A 8 -0.83 2.54 -10.00
CA CYS A 8 -1.99 2.79 -10.85
C CYS A 8 -1.90 4.10 -11.65
N ARG A 9 -0.92 4.92 -11.37
CA ARG A 9 -0.65 6.21 -12.07
C ARG A 9 -1.82 7.17 -12.19
N GLU A 10 -2.85 7.05 -11.49
CA GLU A 10 -4.06 7.85 -11.45
C GLU A 10 -5.30 6.95 -11.42
N LEU A 11 -5.76 6.70 -10.22
CA LEU A 11 -6.90 5.80 -10.00
C LEU A 11 -8.23 6.41 -10.46
N GLY A 12 -8.29 7.73 -10.62
CA GLY A 12 -9.47 8.42 -11.15
C GLY A 12 -9.80 8.09 -12.60
N ASN A 13 -8.84 7.54 -13.35
CA ASN A 13 -9.07 7.11 -14.71
C ASN A 13 -9.95 5.85 -14.73
N LEU A 14 -11.02 5.87 -15.52
CA LEU A 14 -11.98 4.78 -15.61
C LEU A 14 -11.34 3.46 -16.08
N HIS A 15 -10.41 3.56 -17.02
CA HIS A 15 -9.69 2.39 -17.54
C HIS A 15 -8.83 1.74 -16.44
N THR A 16 -8.18 2.53 -15.63
CA THR A 16 -7.37 2.05 -14.49
C THR A 16 -8.24 1.30 -13.49
N GLY A 17 -9.42 1.84 -13.16
CA GLY A 17 -10.36 1.18 -12.24
C GLY A 17 -10.83 -0.18 -12.74
N ARG A 18 -11.14 -0.30 -14.03
CA ARG A 18 -11.54 -1.57 -14.64
C ARG A 18 -10.42 -2.60 -14.59
N LYS A 19 -9.20 -2.18 -14.90
CA LYS A 19 -8.04 -3.06 -14.88
C LYS A 19 -7.75 -3.57 -13.48
N LEU A 20 -7.86 -2.71 -12.48
CA LEU A 20 -7.73 -3.10 -11.08
C LEU A 20 -8.76 -4.18 -10.70
N MET A 21 -10.02 -4.00 -11.08
CA MET A 21 -11.06 -4.99 -10.83
C MET A 21 -10.71 -6.36 -11.43
N GLU A 22 -10.27 -6.38 -12.68
CA GLU A 22 -9.87 -7.62 -13.36
C GLU A 22 -8.75 -8.34 -12.61
N ILE A 23 -7.74 -7.59 -12.17
CA ILE A 23 -6.58 -8.14 -11.44
C ILE A 23 -7.01 -8.69 -10.07
N VAL A 24 -7.81 -7.93 -9.33
CA VAL A 24 -8.24 -8.33 -7.99
C VAL A 24 -9.14 -9.57 -8.04
N TRP A 25 -10.03 -9.64 -9.04
CA TRP A 25 -10.95 -10.76 -9.18
C TRP A 25 -10.32 -12.01 -9.81
N ALA A 26 -9.24 -11.85 -10.58
CA ALA A 26 -8.53 -12.98 -11.18
C ALA A 26 -7.86 -13.88 -10.14
N LYS A 27 -7.49 -13.32 -9.00
CA LYS A 27 -6.92 -14.03 -7.84
C LYS A 27 -7.58 -13.50 -6.58
N ASP A 28 -7.69 -14.35 -5.58
CA ASP A 28 -8.27 -13.97 -4.29
C ASP A 28 -7.26 -13.22 -3.44
N HIS A 29 -7.04 -11.94 -3.74
CA HIS A 29 -6.15 -11.09 -2.96
C HIS A 29 -6.80 -10.68 -1.64
N SER A 30 -6.04 -10.73 -0.56
CA SER A 30 -6.48 -10.35 0.79
C SER A 30 -6.13 -8.92 1.15
N VAL A 31 -5.03 -8.42 0.60
CA VAL A 31 -4.49 -7.08 0.85
C VAL A 31 -4.06 -6.47 -0.49
N VAL A 32 -4.47 -5.23 -0.72
CA VAL A 32 -4.14 -4.50 -1.96
C VAL A 32 -3.50 -3.16 -1.59
N PHE A 33 -2.28 -2.94 -2.05
CA PHE A 33 -1.54 -1.70 -1.86
C PHE A 33 -1.37 -0.98 -3.19
N LEU A 34 -1.95 0.21 -3.30
CA LEU A 34 -1.89 1.02 -4.51
C LEU A 34 -1.07 2.28 -4.27
N VAL A 35 -0.26 2.64 -5.25
CA VAL A 35 0.55 3.85 -5.22
C VAL A 35 0.19 4.77 -6.41
N GLU A 36 0.51 6.05 -6.29
CA GLU A 36 0.19 7.09 -7.27
C GLU A 36 -1.31 7.14 -7.58
N THR A 37 -2.13 7.11 -6.54
CA THR A 37 -3.58 7.06 -6.68
C THR A 37 -4.18 8.35 -7.26
N LEU A 38 -3.61 9.52 -6.93
CA LEU A 38 -3.93 10.84 -7.49
C LEU A 38 -5.42 11.12 -7.62
N THR A 39 -6.23 10.71 -6.65
CA THR A 39 -7.67 10.81 -6.74
C THR A 39 -8.30 11.24 -5.42
N ASP A 40 -9.58 11.56 -5.45
CA ASP A 40 -10.33 11.96 -4.26
C ASP A 40 -10.88 10.77 -3.48
N GLU A 41 -11.36 11.04 -2.29
CA GLU A 41 -11.85 10.02 -1.36
C GLU A 41 -13.12 9.34 -1.87
N ALA A 42 -13.99 10.06 -2.57
CA ALA A 42 -15.21 9.48 -3.14
C ALA A 42 -14.88 8.39 -4.16
N ARG A 43 -13.87 8.61 -4.97
CA ARG A 43 -13.40 7.61 -5.95
C ARG A 43 -12.79 6.39 -5.26
N LEU A 44 -12.04 6.61 -4.19
CA LEU A 44 -11.44 5.53 -3.40
C LEU A 44 -12.52 4.67 -2.75
N GLU A 45 -13.58 5.28 -2.25
CA GLU A 45 -14.74 4.55 -1.70
C GLU A 45 -15.48 3.75 -2.76
N PHE A 46 -15.67 4.33 -3.94
CA PHE A 46 -16.28 3.64 -5.08
C PHE A 46 -15.48 2.38 -5.46
N ILE A 47 -14.16 2.50 -5.56
CA ILE A 47 -13.27 1.37 -5.86
C ILE A 47 -13.37 0.31 -4.76
N GLN A 48 -13.35 0.72 -3.50
CA GLN A 48 -13.48 -0.18 -2.35
C GLN A 48 -14.74 -1.06 -2.45
N ASN A 49 -15.85 -0.46 -2.81
CA ASN A 49 -17.12 -1.16 -2.94
C ASN A 49 -17.11 -2.15 -4.11
N ILE A 50 -16.48 -1.78 -5.22
CA ILE A 50 -16.38 -2.64 -6.40
C ILE A 50 -15.52 -3.88 -6.13
N ILE A 51 -14.37 -3.72 -5.46
CA ILE A 51 -13.47 -4.84 -5.15
C ILE A 51 -13.93 -5.61 -3.91
N ILE A 52 -14.96 -5.14 -3.21
CA ILE A 52 -15.55 -5.77 -2.03
C ILE A 52 -14.54 -5.92 -0.89
N PHE A 53 -13.87 -4.82 -0.57
CA PHE A 53 -12.97 -4.73 0.58
C PHE A 53 -13.60 -3.78 1.60
N TYR A 54 -13.71 -4.22 2.86
CA TYR A 54 -14.41 -3.44 3.89
C TYR A 54 -13.52 -2.43 4.61
N HIS A 55 -12.20 -2.55 4.48
CA HIS A 55 -11.26 -1.71 5.21
C HIS A 55 -10.31 -1.01 4.27
N ARG A 56 -9.96 0.22 4.61
CA ARG A 56 -8.95 0.99 3.89
C ARG A 56 -8.19 1.93 4.82
N TRP A 57 -6.98 2.27 4.39
CA TRP A 57 -6.19 3.34 4.98
C TRP A 57 -5.58 4.17 3.86
N VAL A 58 -5.78 5.49 3.92
CA VAL A 58 -5.41 6.42 2.84
C VAL A 58 -4.31 7.35 3.31
N VAL A 59 -3.27 7.50 2.49
CA VAL A 59 -2.31 8.59 2.59
C VAL A 59 -2.57 9.52 1.41
N SER A 60 -3.02 10.74 1.70
CA SER A 60 -3.38 11.70 0.67
C SER A 60 -2.16 12.14 -0.14
N ARG A 61 -2.39 12.42 -1.42
CA ARG A 61 -1.35 12.99 -2.28
C ARG A 61 -0.89 14.35 -1.75
N VAL A 62 0.36 14.69 -2.07
CA VAL A 62 0.92 16.00 -1.82
C VAL A 62 1.06 16.71 -3.17
N GLY A 63 0.27 17.78 -3.38
CA GLY A 63 0.26 18.47 -4.66
C GLY A 63 -0.26 17.60 -5.80
N LYS A 64 0.56 17.45 -6.85
CA LYS A 64 0.21 16.71 -8.07
C LYS A 64 0.80 15.30 -8.11
N SER A 65 1.37 14.82 -7.02
CA SER A 65 2.06 13.52 -7.01
C SER A 65 1.72 12.72 -5.77
N GLY A 66 1.97 11.42 -5.83
CA GLY A 66 1.83 10.52 -4.72
C GLY A 66 0.40 10.03 -4.49
N GLY A 67 0.11 9.77 -3.23
CA GLY A 67 -1.12 9.11 -2.82
C GLY A 67 -0.94 7.61 -2.70
N LEU A 68 -1.21 7.09 -1.51
CA LEU A 68 -1.12 5.66 -1.20
C LEU A 68 -2.46 5.21 -0.63
N ILE A 69 -2.82 3.97 -0.90
CA ILE A 69 -3.95 3.36 -0.23
C ILE A 69 -3.70 1.88 0.02
N LEU A 70 -4.10 1.43 1.20
CA LEU A 70 -4.11 0.02 1.56
C LEU A 70 -5.57 -0.39 1.76
N TYR A 71 -6.00 -1.40 1.01
CA TYR A 71 -7.28 -2.07 1.20
C TYR A 71 -7.05 -3.47 1.77
N TRP A 72 -7.90 -3.92 2.68
CA TRP A 72 -7.83 -5.31 3.17
C TRP A 72 -9.21 -5.88 3.48
N ARG A 73 -9.31 -7.20 3.39
CA ARG A 73 -10.56 -7.91 3.68
C ARG A 73 -10.78 -8.02 5.17
N SER A 74 -12.04 -8.09 5.57
CA SER A 74 -12.42 -8.23 6.99
C SER A 74 -11.93 -9.54 7.62
N SER A 75 -11.58 -10.54 6.83
CA SER A 75 -10.98 -11.78 7.30
C SER A 75 -9.53 -11.63 7.80
N ILE A 76 -8.90 -10.49 7.52
CA ILE A 76 -7.52 -10.21 7.91
C ILE A 76 -7.53 -9.31 9.14
N TYR A 77 -6.92 -9.78 10.22
CA TYR A 77 -6.73 -8.96 11.43
C TYR A 77 -5.50 -8.08 11.23
N LEU A 78 -5.73 -6.87 10.74
CA LEU A 78 -4.70 -5.91 10.37
C LEU A 78 -4.85 -4.64 11.20
N THR A 79 -3.75 -4.19 11.79
CA THR A 79 -3.68 -2.94 12.57
C THR A 79 -2.65 -2.01 11.95
N ILE A 80 -3.06 -0.79 11.61
CA ILE A 80 -2.14 0.22 11.09
C ILE A 80 -1.25 0.71 12.23
N LYS A 81 0.06 0.73 12.01
CA LYS A 81 1.05 1.22 12.98
C LYS A 81 1.53 2.62 12.67
N GLY A 82 1.58 2.98 11.40
CA GLY A 82 2.00 4.29 10.97
C GLY A 82 1.98 4.41 9.47
N SER A 83 2.07 5.63 8.99
CA SER A 83 2.11 5.90 7.56
C SER A 83 2.65 7.30 7.29
N ASP A 84 3.19 7.50 6.11
CA ASP A 84 3.48 8.82 5.55
C ASP A 84 3.45 8.72 4.01
N LYS A 85 4.01 9.70 3.33
CA LYS A 85 3.99 9.74 1.86
C LYS A 85 4.73 8.58 1.20
N ASN A 86 5.58 7.86 1.92
CA ASN A 86 6.41 6.78 1.39
C ASN A 86 5.98 5.39 1.84
N TYR A 87 5.15 5.26 2.87
CA TYR A 87 4.81 3.92 3.36
C TYR A 87 3.49 3.89 4.12
N ILE A 88 2.94 2.69 4.19
CA ILE A 88 1.88 2.30 5.13
C ILE A 88 2.38 1.05 5.85
N ASP A 89 2.55 1.14 7.16
CA ASP A 89 3.07 0.07 7.99
C ASP A 89 1.96 -0.52 8.85
N ALA A 90 1.87 -1.85 8.85
CA ALA A 90 0.81 -2.56 9.54
C ALA A 90 1.34 -3.79 10.26
N VAL A 91 0.55 -4.26 11.22
CA VAL A 91 0.78 -5.53 11.93
C VAL A 91 -0.39 -6.44 11.62
N ILE A 92 -0.08 -7.66 11.21
CA ILE A 92 -1.05 -8.73 11.02
C ILE A 92 -1.03 -9.63 12.25
N ASP A 93 -2.21 -10.03 12.70
CA ASP A 93 -2.40 -10.90 13.87
C ASP A 93 -1.72 -10.36 15.14
N LYS A 94 -1.92 -9.07 15.39
CA LYS A 94 -1.35 -8.38 16.55
C LYS A 94 -1.62 -9.11 17.85
N ASP A 95 -0.57 -9.29 18.65
CA ASP A 95 -0.58 -9.95 19.96
C ASP A 95 -0.87 -11.46 19.90
N LEU A 96 -0.85 -12.06 18.72
CA LEU A 96 -0.95 -13.50 18.52
C LEU A 96 0.43 -14.09 18.20
N GLU A 97 0.59 -15.40 18.35
CA GLU A 97 1.84 -16.08 17.99
C GLU A 97 2.17 -15.95 16.50
N SER A 98 1.16 -15.83 15.67
CA SER A 98 1.28 -15.65 14.24
C SER A 98 1.56 -14.20 13.81
N GLU A 99 1.82 -13.29 14.75
CA GLU A 99 2.03 -11.87 14.46
C GLU A 99 3.20 -11.64 13.51
N TRP A 100 2.98 -10.79 12.51
CA TRP A 100 4.02 -10.36 11.59
C TRP A 100 3.74 -8.96 11.06
N CYS A 101 4.75 -8.32 10.49
CA CYS A 101 4.65 -6.95 9.99
C CYS A 101 4.55 -6.91 8.48
N LEU A 102 3.68 -6.05 7.98
CA LEU A 102 3.47 -5.80 6.55
C LEU A 102 3.67 -4.31 6.28
N THR A 103 4.57 -3.98 5.37
CA THR A 103 4.78 -2.60 4.96
C THR A 103 4.59 -2.46 3.46
N GLY A 104 3.67 -1.60 3.05
CA GLY A 104 3.59 -1.11 1.69
C GLY A 104 4.53 0.09 1.54
N PHE A 105 5.46 0.04 0.60
CA PHE A 105 6.48 1.06 0.44
C PHE A 105 6.45 1.70 -0.95
N TYR A 106 6.57 3.02 -0.98
CA TYR A 106 6.67 3.80 -2.20
C TYR A 106 7.93 4.66 -2.14
N GLY A 107 8.94 4.29 -2.91
CA GLY A 107 10.20 5.04 -3.02
C GLY A 107 10.01 6.37 -3.72
N GLU A 108 10.88 7.33 -3.42
CA GLU A 108 10.82 8.64 -4.05
C GLU A 108 11.25 8.57 -5.51
N PRO A 109 10.41 9.05 -6.46
CA PRO A 109 10.79 9.14 -7.86
C PRO A 109 11.93 10.13 -8.09
N GLU A 110 11.98 11.22 -7.30
CA GLU A 110 13.03 12.23 -7.38
C GLU A 110 14.32 11.75 -6.73
N THR A 111 15.41 11.75 -7.49
CA THR A 111 16.72 11.30 -7.05
C THR A 111 17.20 12.03 -5.79
N THR A 112 16.91 13.33 -5.68
CA THR A 112 17.33 14.15 -4.54
C THR A 112 16.66 13.77 -3.22
N ARG A 113 15.53 13.06 -3.25
CA ARG A 113 14.77 12.66 -2.07
C ARG A 113 14.85 11.17 -1.74
N ARG A 114 15.56 10.39 -2.55
CA ARG A 114 15.66 8.94 -2.36
C ARG A 114 16.24 8.55 -1.01
N ASN A 115 17.22 9.31 -0.52
CA ASN A 115 17.84 9.04 0.78
C ASN A 115 16.85 9.15 1.94
N GLU A 116 15.90 10.09 1.88
CA GLU A 116 14.86 10.22 2.89
C GLU A 116 14.00 8.96 2.97
N ALA A 117 13.57 8.46 1.82
CA ALA A 117 12.77 7.24 1.74
C ALA A 117 13.55 6.02 2.24
N TRP A 118 14.81 5.88 1.86
CA TRP A 118 15.67 4.80 2.32
C TRP A 118 15.93 4.85 3.82
N ASP A 119 16.08 6.03 4.41
CA ASP A 119 16.23 6.21 5.85
C ASP A 119 14.98 5.73 6.60
N LYS A 120 13.80 6.01 6.09
CA LYS A 120 12.54 5.49 6.65
C LYS A 120 12.51 3.97 6.60
N LEU A 121 12.90 3.38 5.49
CA LEU A 121 12.93 1.93 5.32
C LEU A 121 13.93 1.29 6.29
N ARG A 122 15.12 1.87 6.48
CA ARG A 122 16.09 1.41 7.47
C ARG A 122 15.53 1.46 8.88
N SER A 123 14.84 2.54 9.23
CA SER A 123 14.20 2.67 10.53
C SER A 123 13.17 1.58 10.77
N LEU A 124 12.34 1.27 9.78
CA LEU A 124 11.37 0.18 9.86
C LEU A 124 12.05 -1.18 10.01
N SER A 125 13.17 -1.40 9.33
CA SER A 125 13.92 -2.66 9.38
C SER A 125 14.64 -2.91 10.70
N SER A 126 14.91 -1.85 11.48
CA SER A 126 15.63 -1.95 12.75
C SER A 126 14.77 -2.38 13.94
N ARG A 127 13.49 -2.65 13.72
CA ARG A 127 12.57 -3.09 14.75
C ARG A 127 12.91 -4.49 15.26
N PRO A 128 12.46 -4.86 16.50
CA PRO A 128 12.70 -6.21 17.04
C PRO A 128 12.27 -7.32 16.10
N GLU A 129 12.95 -8.45 16.19
CA GLU A 129 12.76 -9.59 15.31
C GLU A 129 11.32 -10.10 15.27
N ARG A 130 10.69 -9.87 14.14
CA ARG A 130 9.41 -10.46 13.76
C ARG A 130 9.44 -10.68 12.26
N PRO A 131 8.72 -11.66 11.73
CA PRO A 131 8.60 -11.76 10.29
C PRO A 131 8.10 -10.43 9.70
N TRP A 132 8.76 -9.98 8.64
CA TRP A 132 8.44 -8.70 8.01
C TRP A 132 8.43 -8.86 6.50
N LEU A 133 7.32 -8.48 5.89
CA LEU A 133 7.21 -8.36 4.44
C LEU A 133 7.11 -6.89 4.07
N CYS A 134 8.07 -6.43 3.29
CA CYS A 134 8.02 -5.10 2.69
C CYS A 134 7.88 -5.25 1.18
N TYR A 135 6.84 -4.67 0.62
CA TYR A 135 6.56 -4.76 -0.79
C TYR A 135 6.06 -3.42 -1.34
N GLY A 136 6.15 -3.25 -2.64
CA GLY A 136 5.68 -2.02 -3.26
C GLY A 136 6.52 -1.58 -4.45
N ASP A 137 6.53 -0.28 -4.69
CA ASP A 137 7.29 0.36 -5.76
C ASP A 137 8.45 1.15 -5.14
N PHE A 138 9.65 0.65 -5.28
CA PHE A 138 10.83 1.27 -4.66
C PHE A 138 11.42 2.42 -5.49
N ASN A 139 10.96 2.60 -6.72
CA ASN A 139 11.46 3.65 -7.64
C ASN A 139 13.00 3.65 -7.74
N GLU A 140 13.59 2.46 -7.72
CA GLU A 140 15.03 2.26 -7.82
C GLU A 140 15.35 1.31 -8.96
N ILE A 141 16.39 1.63 -9.73
CA ILE A 141 16.86 0.75 -10.80
C ILE A 141 18.17 0.12 -10.35
N ILE A 142 18.17 -1.19 -10.24
CA ILE A 142 19.38 -1.97 -9.96
C ILE A 142 20.05 -2.26 -11.31
N ARG A 143 21.24 -1.77 -11.46
CA ARG A 143 22.06 -1.98 -12.67
C ARG A 143 23.16 -3.00 -12.41
#